data_53fcc71325cb8b1f728c36da8a268aca
#
_entry.id   53fcc71325cb8b1f728c36da8a268aca
#
_cell.length_a   1.000
_cell.length_b   1.000
_cell.length_c   1.000
_cell.angle_alpha   90.00
_cell.angle_beta   90.00
_cell.angle_gamma   90.00
#
_symmetry.space_group_name_H-M   'P 1'
#
loop_
_entity.id
_entity.type
_entity.pdbx_description
1 polymer ?
#
loop_
_entity_poly.entity_id
_entity_poly.type
_entity_poly.pdbx_seq_one_letter_code
_entity_poly.pdbx_strand_id
1 'polypeptide(L)'
;LRLKELREHLSKLKQFEKEVKKLGEKVEFLDKLKNAIMQAQEVLRDELILAVNEVMASVWLEIYPYDSWISLRLSTLGNDYTLQLKEPEGDWINVSGFASGGERMLASLAAKIAFARVLAPSVSMLILDEPTHNLDEVAVRNLIEIIHENVSEFIDQTFIITHDERLAESANKVVKLI
;
A
#
# COMPACT_ATOMS: atom_id res chain seq x y z
N LEU A 1 -11.72 -47.86 53.43
CA LEU A 1 -11.45 -47.81 51.99
C LEU A 1 -12.17 -46.60 51.37
N ARG A 2 -13.48 -46.46 51.49
CA ARG A 2 -14.33 -45.41 50.86
C ARG A 2 -13.96 -43.95 51.21
N LEU A 3 -13.53 -43.71 52.45
CA LEU A 3 -13.09 -42.38 52.91
C LEU A 3 -11.73 -41.94 52.32
N LYS A 4 -10.86 -42.87 52.01
CA LYS A 4 -9.58 -42.57 51.37
C LYS A 4 -9.74 -42.23 49.90
N GLU A 5 -10.59 -42.95 49.16
CA GLU A 5 -10.97 -42.68 47.80
C GLU A 5 -11.65 -41.31 47.64
N LEU A 6 -12.58 -40.97 48.55
CA LEU A 6 -13.23 -39.67 48.55
C LEU A 6 -12.24 -38.50 48.77
N ARG A 7 -11.25 -38.66 49.63
CA ARG A 7 -10.20 -37.67 49.84
C ARG A 7 -9.30 -37.48 48.63
N GLU A 8 -8.98 -38.57 47.93
CA GLU A 8 -8.20 -38.50 46.67
C GLU A 8 -8.98 -37.80 45.56
N HIS A 9 -10.30 -38.08 45.42
CA HIS A 9 -11.13 -37.40 44.46
C HIS A 9 -11.27 -35.91 44.76
N LEU A 10 -11.45 -35.51 46.03
CA LEU A 10 -11.49 -34.13 46.45
C LEU A 10 -10.18 -33.38 46.19
N SER A 11 -9.06 -34.03 46.39
CA SER A 11 -7.73 -33.46 46.09
C SER A 11 -7.56 -33.23 44.58
N LYS A 12 -7.97 -34.17 43.76
CA LYS A 12 -7.94 -34.05 42.29
C LYS A 12 -8.88 -32.91 41.81
N LEU A 13 -10.07 -32.84 42.34
CA LEU A 13 -11.00 -31.75 42.02
C LEU A 13 -10.40 -30.38 42.33
N LYS A 14 -9.81 -30.20 43.52
CA LYS A 14 -9.15 -28.93 43.87
C LYS A 14 -7.96 -28.61 42.93
N GLN A 15 -7.24 -29.59 42.48
CA GLN A 15 -6.16 -29.42 41.50
C GLN A 15 -6.71 -28.96 40.17
N PHE A 16 -7.77 -29.61 39.67
CA PHE A 16 -8.41 -29.23 38.41
C PHE A 16 -9.03 -27.84 38.46
N GLU A 17 -9.69 -27.48 39.57
CA GLU A 17 -10.20 -26.12 39.79
C GLU A 17 -9.09 -25.07 39.68
N LYS A 18 -7.93 -25.34 40.28
CA LYS A 18 -6.77 -24.45 40.22
C LYS A 18 -6.18 -24.35 38.82
N GLU A 19 -6.16 -25.44 38.09
CA GLU A 19 -5.70 -25.48 36.68
C GLU A 19 -6.67 -24.73 35.76
N VAL A 20 -7.99 -24.94 35.90
CA VAL A 20 -9.02 -24.23 35.16
C VAL A 20 -8.94 -22.73 35.41
N LYS A 21 -8.77 -22.30 36.68
CA LYS A 21 -8.58 -20.89 37.01
C LYS A 21 -7.35 -20.29 36.32
N LYS A 22 -6.21 -20.98 36.40
CA LYS A 22 -4.97 -20.53 35.71
C LYS A 22 -5.11 -20.46 34.19
N LEU A 23 -5.83 -21.41 33.58
CA LEU A 23 -6.12 -21.38 32.16
C LEU A 23 -7.04 -20.22 31.79
N GLY A 24 -8.07 -19.96 32.61
CA GLY A 24 -8.94 -18.81 32.44
C GLY A 24 -8.18 -17.46 32.47
N GLU A 25 -7.28 -17.30 33.44
CA GLU A 25 -6.44 -16.09 33.56
C GLU A 25 -5.51 -15.94 32.33
N LYS A 26 -4.97 -17.05 31.79
CA LYS A 26 -4.16 -17.02 30.57
C LYS A 26 -4.97 -16.66 29.33
N VAL A 27 -6.18 -17.18 29.20
CA VAL A 27 -7.07 -16.86 28.08
C VAL A 27 -7.42 -15.37 28.11
N GLU A 28 -7.79 -14.85 29.27
CA GLU A 28 -8.09 -13.41 29.43
C GLU A 28 -6.88 -12.52 29.08
N PHE A 29 -5.68 -12.90 29.50
CA PHE A 29 -4.45 -12.19 29.13
C PHE A 29 -4.19 -12.21 27.62
N LEU A 30 -4.35 -13.39 26.99
CA LEU A 30 -4.16 -13.52 25.54
C LEU A 30 -5.19 -12.73 24.75
N ASP A 31 -6.44 -12.66 25.22
CA ASP A 31 -7.48 -11.84 24.56
C ASP A 31 -7.15 -10.34 24.66
N LYS A 32 -6.67 -9.87 25.83
CA LYS A 32 -6.19 -8.48 25.98
C LYS A 32 -5.02 -8.17 25.05
N LEU A 33 -4.04 -9.08 24.95
CA LEU A 33 -2.89 -8.93 24.08
C LEU A 33 -3.30 -8.91 22.60
N LYS A 34 -4.17 -9.82 22.20
CA LYS A 34 -4.74 -9.86 20.83
C LYS A 34 -5.40 -8.53 20.49
N ASN A 35 -6.27 -8.02 21.37
CA ASN A 35 -6.98 -6.77 21.13
C ASN A 35 -6.01 -5.57 21.03
N ALA A 36 -4.98 -5.52 21.87
CA ALA A 36 -3.96 -4.48 21.79
C ALA A 36 -3.16 -4.53 20.47
N ILE A 37 -2.80 -5.73 20.00
CA ILE A 37 -2.11 -5.91 18.72
C ILE A 37 -3.02 -5.47 17.56
N MET A 38 -4.30 -5.85 17.57
CA MET A 38 -5.25 -5.46 16.53
C MET A 38 -5.42 -3.93 16.47
N GLN A 39 -5.55 -3.27 17.61
CA GLN A 39 -5.61 -1.80 17.66
C GLN A 39 -4.33 -1.14 17.14
N ALA A 40 -3.16 -1.65 17.53
CA ALA A 40 -1.89 -1.13 17.04
C ALA A 40 -1.75 -1.30 15.51
N GLN A 41 -2.18 -2.43 14.96
CA GLN A 41 -2.18 -2.67 13.52
C GLN A 41 -3.12 -1.69 12.78
N GLU A 42 -4.29 -1.39 13.34
CA GLU A 42 -5.24 -0.46 12.75
C GLU A 42 -4.66 0.96 12.69
N VAL A 43 -4.09 1.44 13.79
CA VAL A 43 -3.43 2.77 13.84
C VAL A 43 -2.29 2.86 12.84
N LEU A 44 -1.38 1.86 12.83
CA LEU A 44 -0.25 1.84 11.90
C LEU A 44 -0.69 1.79 10.43
N ARG A 45 -1.74 1.03 10.14
CA ARG A 45 -2.31 0.97 8.79
C ARG A 45 -2.84 2.34 8.35
N ASP A 46 -3.58 3.01 9.22
CA ASP A 46 -4.19 4.30 8.88
C ASP A 46 -3.12 5.39 8.70
N GLU A 47 -2.10 5.43 9.56
CA GLU A 47 -0.93 6.31 9.40
C GLU A 47 -0.20 6.05 8.07
N LEU A 48 0.01 4.77 7.72
CA LEU A 48 0.64 4.40 6.47
C LEU A 48 -0.18 4.86 5.25
N ILE A 49 -1.50 4.66 5.27
CA ILE A 49 -2.39 5.07 4.18
C ILE A 49 -2.38 6.58 4.04
N LEU A 50 -2.37 7.33 5.13
CA LEU A 50 -2.25 8.79 5.09
C LEU A 50 -0.94 9.22 4.42
N ALA A 51 0.20 8.69 4.83
CA ALA A 51 1.49 8.99 4.24
C ALA A 51 1.56 8.64 2.75
N VAL A 52 1.04 7.47 2.36
CA VAL A 52 0.97 7.07 0.95
C VAL A 52 0.08 8.01 0.16
N ASN A 53 -1.06 8.41 0.71
CA ASN A 53 -2.00 9.31 0.03
C ASN A 53 -1.41 10.71 -0.17
N GLU A 54 -0.66 11.25 0.78
CA GLU A 54 0.03 12.55 0.63
C GLU A 54 1.00 12.51 -0.55
N VAL A 55 1.87 11.50 -0.60
CA VAL A 55 2.83 11.36 -1.72
C VAL A 55 2.10 11.09 -3.03
N MET A 56 1.09 10.23 -3.03
CA MET A 56 0.35 9.86 -4.22
C MET A 56 -0.41 11.05 -4.82
N ALA A 57 -1.01 11.90 -3.97
CA ALA A 57 -1.68 13.12 -4.42
C ALA A 57 -0.68 14.13 -5.02
N SER A 58 0.50 14.28 -4.44
CA SER A 58 1.57 15.13 -5.00
C SER A 58 2.02 14.62 -6.36
N VAL A 59 2.37 13.34 -6.46
CA VAL A 59 2.80 12.73 -7.72
C VAL A 59 1.69 12.83 -8.79
N TRP A 60 0.43 12.65 -8.41
CA TRP A 60 -0.69 12.75 -9.34
C TRP A 60 -0.77 14.12 -10.01
N LEU A 61 -0.65 15.21 -9.25
CA LEU A 61 -0.69 16.56 -9.79
C LEU A 61 0.41 16.86 -10.81
N GLU A 62 1.50 16.14 -10.73
CA GLU A 62 2.63 16.30 -11.64
C GLU A 62 2.49 15.44 -12.90
N ILE A 63 2.04 14.16 -12.76
CA ILE A 63 1.95 13.25 -13.91
C ILE A 63 0.67 13.39 -14.72
N TYR A 64 -0.41 13.89 -14.10
CA TYR A 64 -1.70 13.99 -14.77
C TYR A 64 -1.90 15.38 -15.37
N PRO A 65 -1.82 15.53 -16.71
CA PRO A 65 -1.79 16.84 -17.37
C PRO A 65 -3.16 17.44 -17.63
N TYR A 66 -4.25 16.82 -17.15
CA TYR A 66 -5.61 17.20 -17.46
C TYR A 66 -6.35 17.71 -16.22
N ASP A 67 -7.46 18.45 -16.45
CA ASP A 67 -8.27 19.04 -15.37
C ASP A 67 -9.42 18.13 -14.90
N SER A 68 -9.63 16.97 -15.52
CA SER A 68 -10.76 16.09 -15.20
C SER A 68 -10.65 15.43 -13.82
N TRP A 69 -9.44 15.25 -13.31
CA TRP A 69 -9.19 14.63 -12.00
C TRP A 69 -8.15 15.43 -11.21
N ILE A 70 -8.58 16.04 -10.12
CA ILE A 70 -7.74 16.94 -9.31
C ILE A 70 -6.92 16.23 -8.22
N SER A 71 -7.19 14.97 -7.93
CA SER A 71 -6.43 14.21 -6.93
C SER A 71 -6.63 12.70 -7.09
N LEU A 72 -5.73 11.95 -6.49
CA LEU A 72 -5.75 10.48 -6.42
C LEU A 72 -5.57 10.05 -4.96
N ARG A 73 -6.32 9.04 -4.52
CA ARG A 73 -6.12 8.43 -3.21
C ARG A 73 -6.32 6.92 -3.22
N LEU A 74 -5.71 6.27 -2.23
CA LEU A 74 -6.03 4.93 -1.79
C LEU A 74 -7.10 5.02 -0.70
N SER A 75 -8.23 4.40 -0.90
CA SER A 75 -9.33 4.32 0.08
C SER A 75 -9.48 2.90 0.59
N THR A 76 -9.85 2.77 1.87
CA THR A 76 -10.17 1.50 2.49
C THR A 76 -11.67 1.30 2.52
N LEU A 77 -12.13 0.15 2.03
CA LEU A 77 -13.53 -0.27 2.12
C LEU A 77 -13.57 -1.64 2.82
N GLY A 78 -13.76 -1.64 4.13
CA GLY A 78 -13.60 -2.86 4.95
C GLY A 78 -12.15 -3.36 4.91
N ASN A 79 -11.94 -4.57 4.37
CA ASN A 79 -10.60 -5.16 4.21
C ASN A 79 -9.97 -4.92 2.84
N ASP A 80 -10.68 -4.28 1.92
CA ASP A 80 -10.21 -4.04 0.56
C ASP A 80 -9.66 -2.63 0.40
N TYR A 81 -8.74 -2.48 -0.56
CA TYR A 81 -8.15 -1.21 -0.94
C TYR A 81 -8.56 -0.86 -2.36
N THR A 82 -9.01 0.37 -2.57
CA THR A 82 -9.39 0.88 -3.89
C THR A 82 -8.72 2.20 -4.18
N LEU A 83 -8.21 2.35 -5.41
CA LEU A 83 -7.76 3.65 -5.92
C LEU A 83 -8.98 4.46 -6.35
N GLN A 84 -9.00 5.73 -5.94
CA GLN A 84 -10.08 6.66 -6.24
C GLN A 84 -9.52 7.96 -6.79
N LEU A 85 -10.17 8.47 -7.84
CA LEU A 85 -9.93 9.78 -8.44
C LEU A 85 -10.94 10.79 -7.92
N LYS A 86 -10.53 12.05 -7.76
CA LYS A 86 -11.35 13.17 -7.29
C LYS A 86 -11.74 14.05 -8.46
N GLU A 87 -13.04 14.21 -8.70
CA GLU A 87 -13.57 15.21 -9.62
C GLU A 87 -13.44 16.63 -9.04
N PRO A 88 -13.28 17.66 -9.88
CA PRO A 88 -13.13 19.05 -9.41
C PRO A 88 -14.27 19.52 -8.51
N GLU A 89 -15.53 19.29 -8.90
CA GLU A 89 -16.74 19.66 -8.18
C GLU A 89 -17.56 18.45 -7.72
N GLY A 90 -17.02 17.25 -7.88
CA GLY A 90 -17.72 15.98 -7.63
C GLY A 90 -17.18 15.19 -6.45
N ASP A 91 -17.51 13.92 -6.41
CA ASP A 91 -17.11 12.97 -5.40
C ASP A 91 -15.85 12.19 -5.79
N TRP A 92 -15.42 11.31 -4.90
CA TRP A 92 -14.37 10.34 -5.16
C TRP A 92 -14.94 9.16 -5.95
N ILE A 93 -14.36 8.86 -7.10
CA ILE A 93 -14.81 7.79 -8.01
C ILE A 93 -13.73 6.72 -8.09
N ASN A 94 -14.12 5.46 -8.06
CA ASN A 94 -13.18 4.34 -8.18
C ASN A 94 -12.50 4.34 -9.56
N VAL A 95 -11.19 4.20 -9.59
CA VAL A 95 -10.40 4.05 -10.82
C VAL A 95 -10.89 2.85 -11.64
N SER A 96 -11.22 1.74 -10.95
CA SER A 96 -11.74 0.55 -11.61
C SER A 96 -13.16 0.80 -12.13
N GLY A 97 -13.34 0.66 -13.45
CA GLY A 97 -14.63 0.79 -14.12
C GLY A 97 -14.97 2.17 -14.68
N PHE A 98 -14.32 3.25 -14.22
CA PHE A 98 -14.60 4.62 -14.67
C PHE A 98 -13.43 5.28 -15.40
N ALA A 99 -12.21 5.06 -14.95
CA ALA A 99 -11.03 5.64 -15.57
C ALA A 99 -10.68 5.01 -16.93
N SER A 100 -10.20 5.83 -17.85
CA SER A 100 -9.64 5.40 -19.13
C SER A 100 -8.38 4.53 -18.94
N GLY A 101 -7.89 3.92 -20.02
CA GLY A 101 -6.67 3.12 -19.98
C GLY A 101 -5.45 3.91 -19.50
N GLY A 102 -5.28 5.13 -20.02
CA GLY A 102 -4.20 6.04 -19.63
C GLY A 102 -4.31 6.49 -18.18
N GLU A 103 -5.49 6.92 -17.73
CA GLU A 103 -5.73 7.32 -16.36
C GLU A 103 -5.46 6.19 -15.36
N ARG A 104 -5.86 4.97 -15.67
CA ARG A 104 -5.53 3.78 -14.86
C ARG A 104 -4.02 3.54 -14.77
N MET A 105 -3.32 3.73 -15.90
CA MET A 105 -1.86 3.58 -15.94
C MET A 105 -1.18 4.62 -15.06
N LEU A 106 -1.53 5.90 -15.20
CA LEU A 106 -0.99 6.98 -14.38
C LEU A 106 -1.33 6.81 -12.90
N ALA A 107 -2.57 6.41 -12.56
CA ALA A 107 -2.96 6.14 -11.17
C ALA A 107 -2.16 4.97 -10.56
N SER A 108 -1.93 3.90 -11.33
CA SER A 108 -1.09 2.78 -10.91
C SER A 108 0.37 3.20 -10.71
N LEU A 109 0.89 4.05 -11.59
CA LEU A 109 2.26 4.56 -11.49
C LEU A 109 2.43 5.47 -10.26
N ALA A 110 1.52 6.42 -10.05
CA ALA A 110 1.53 7.28 -8.86
C ALA A 110 1.49 6.46 -7.56
N ALA A 111 0.65 5.43 -7.51
CA ALA A 111 0.61 4.51 -6.38
C ALA A 111 1.94 3.76 -6.17
N LYS A 112 2.55 3.22 -7.24
CA LYS A 112 3.85 2.53 -7.17
C LYS A 112 4.96 3.45 -6.62
N ILE A 113 5.03 4.69 -7.12
CA ILE A 113 6.00 5.70 -6.66
C ILE A 113 5.75 6.02 -5.17
N ALA A 114 4.50 6.27 -4.77
CA ALA A 114 4.15 6.57 -3.40
C ALA A 114 4.49 5.42 -2.44
N PHE A 115 4.16 4.20 -2.81
CA PHE A 115 4.53 3.03 -2.01
C PHE A 115 6.04 2.84 -1.92
N ALA A 116 6.78 3.01 -3.01
CA ALA A 116 8.24 2.93 -2.99
C ALA A 116 8.84 3.95 -2.01
N ARG A 117 8.39 5.20 -2.07
CA ARG A 117 8.88 6.28 -1.21
C ARG A 117 8.55 6.08 0.27
N VAL A 118 7.34 5.61 0.58
CA VAL A 118 6.85 5.50 1.97
C VAL A 118 7.28 4.19 2.63
N LEU A 119 7.17 3.05 1.92
CA LEU A 119 7.45 1.74 2.49
C LEU A 119 8.90 1.31 2.40
N ALA A 120 9.62 1.83 1.42
CA ALA A 120 10.98 1.40 1.12
C ALA A 120 11.94 2.59 0.93
N PRO A 121 12.02 3.54 1.88
CA PRO A 121 12.84 4.75 1.73
C PRO A 121 14.34 4.45 1.62
N SER A 122 14.78 3.24 1.96
CA SER A 122 16.15 2.77 1.80
C SER A 122 16.42 2.06 0.47
N VAL A 123 15.39 1.80 -0.33
CA VAL A 123 15.52 1.19 -1.65
C VAL A 123 15.64 2.29 -2.68
N SER A 124 16.83 2.41 -3.26
CA SER A 124 17.17 3.45 -4.24
C SER A 124 17.04 2.98 -5.70
N MET A 125 16.31 1.91 -5.95
CA MET A 125 16.11 1.35 -7.28
C MET A 125 14.62 1.19 -7.61
N LEU A 126 14.21 1.66 -8.79
CA LEU A 126 12.86 1.52 -9.35
C LEU A 126 12.92 0.78 -10.69
N ILE A 127 12.01 -0.16 -10.89
CA ILE A 127 11.86 -0.87 -12.16
C ILE A 127 10.45 -0.63 -12.68
N LEU A 128 10.36 -0.07 -13.90
CA LEU A 128 9.11 0.20 -14.60
C LEU A 128 9.05 -0.64 -15.88
N ASP A 129 7.97 -1.38 -16.03
CA ASP A 129 7.70 -2.19 -17.22
C ASP A 129 6.57 -1.55 -18.02
N GLU A 130 6.87 -1.15 -19.26
CA GLU A 130 5.98 -0.47 -20.22
C GLU A 130 5.17 0.69 -19.60
N PRO A 131 5.81 1.68 -18.94
CA PRO A 131 5.09 2.72 -18.19
C PRO A 131 4.35 3.72 -19.09
N THR A 132 4.59 3.71 -20.42
CA THR A 132 3.91 4.58 -21.39
C THR A 132 2.71 3.92 -22.07
N HIS A 133 2.39 2.67 -21.73
CA HIS A 133 1.29 1.96 -22.35
C HIS A 133 -0.05 2.70 -22.14
N ASN A 134 -0.79 2.94 -23.24
CA ASN A 134 -2.04 3.72 -23.27
C ASN A 134 -1.92 5.20 -22.87
N LEU A 135 -0.73 5.78 -22.82
CA LEU A 135 -0.51 7.20 -22.62
C LEU A 135 -0.44 7.95 -23.96
N ASP A 136 -0.99 9.13 -24.00
CA ASP A 136 -0.78 10.04 -25.10
C ASP A 136 0.57 10.78 -24.99
N GLU A 137 0.87 11.59 -25.98
CA GLU A 137 2.15 12.28 -26.09
C GLU A 137 2.39 13.27 -24.93
N VAL A 138 1.34 13.91 -24.41
CA VAL A 138 1.45 14.87 -23.31
C VAL A 138 1.76 14.15 -22.00
N ALA A 139 1.02 13.08 -21.71
CA ALA A 139 1.23 12.28 -20.52
C ALA A 139 2.61 11.59 -20.51
N VAL A 140 3.12 11.16 -21.70
CA VAL A 140 4.48 10.59 -21.80
C VAL A 140 5.54 11.64 -21.49
N ARG A 141 5.41 12.88 -21.96
CA ARG A 141 6.35 13.96 -21.64
C ARG A 141 6.38 14.26 -20.16
N ASN A 142 5.23 14.38 -19.53
CA ASN A 142 5.15 14.60 -18.08
C ASN A 142 5.76 13.44 -17.29
N LEU A 143 5.54 12.21 -17.73
CA LEU A 143 6.15 11.04 -17.11
C LEU A 143 7.68 11.09 -17.17
N ILE A 144 8.25 11.47 -18.32
CA ILE A 144 9.69 11.63 -18.50
C ILE A 144 10.24 12.70 -17.53
N GLU A 145 9.59 13.84 -17.46
CA GLU A 145 9.96 14.96 -16.58
C GLU A 145 9.99 14.52 -15.11
N ILE A 146 8.95 13.84 -14.66
CA ILE A 146 8.86 13.32 -13.29
C ILE A 146 9.94 12.30 -12.96
N ILE A 147 10.22 11.38 -13.89
CA ILE A 147 11.30 10.40 -13.68
C ILE A 147 12.63 11.12 -13.50
N HIS A 148 12.87 12.19 -14.25
CA HIS A 148 14.12 12.94 -14.17
C HIS A 148 14.21 13.89 -12.98
N GLU A 149 13.14 14.56 -12.62
CA GLU A 149 13.16 15.59 -11.58
C GLU A 149 12.82 15.02 -10.21
N ASN A 150 11.66 14.35 -10.08
CA ASN A 150 11.12 14.01 -8.77
C ASN A 150 11.51 12.62 -8.30
N VAL A 151 11.51 11.63 -9.21
CA VAL A 151 11.91 10.26 -8.85
C VAL A 151 13.40 10.22 -8.55
N SER A 152 14.22 10.99 -9.26
CA SER A 152 15.66 11.05 -9.05
C SER A 152 16.08 11.67 -7.69
N GLU A 153 15.20 12.38 -6.99
CA GLU A 153 15.47 12.91 -5.65
C GLU A 153 15.60 11.82 -4.57
N PHE A 154 14.95 10.67 -4.76
CA PHE A 154 14.92 9.57 -3.78
C PHE A 154 15.21 8.19 -4.38
N ILE A 155 15.36 8.08 -5.70
CA ILE A 155 15.74 6.86 -6.42
C ILE A 155 17.03 7.11 -7.18
N ASP A 156 18.10 6.40 -6.82
CA ASP A 156 19.42 6.53 -7.47
C ASP A 156 19.45 5.91 -8.85
N GLN A 157 18.63 4.90 -9.09
CA GLN A 157 18.64 4.15 -10.34
C GLN A 157 17.23 3.71 -10.76
N THR A 158 16.80 4.13 -11.96
CA THR A 158 15.55 3.71 -12.57
C THR A 158 15.83 2.85 -13.81
N PHE A 159 15.29 1.64 -13.83
CA PHE A 159 15.27 0.77 -15.00
C PHE A 159 13.90 0.83 -15.66
N ILE A 160 13.90 1.10 -16.98
CA ILE A 160 12.67 1.15 -17.74
C ILE A 160 12.76 0.11 -18.87
N ILE A 161 11.80 -0.81 -18.90
CA ILE A 161 11.63 -1.75 -19.99
C ILE A 161 10.55 -1.14 -20.88
N THR A 162 10.89 -0.84 -22.12
CA THR A 162 9.95 -0.20 -23.05
C THR A 162 10.33 -0.39 -24.49
N HIS A 163 9.35 -0.29 -25.38
CA HIS A 163 9.53 -0.15 -26.81
C HIS A 163 9.29 1.30 -27.30
N ASP A 164 9.02 2.23 -26.37
CA ASP A 164 8.78 3.64 -26.69
C ASP A 164 10.11 4.39 -26.87
N GLU A 165 10.36 4.85 -28.10
CA GLU A 165 11.60 5.55 -28.45
C GLU A 165 11.79 6.85 -27.66
N ARG A 166 10.71 7.55 -27.27
CA ARG A 166 10.75 8.80 -26.50
C ARG A 166 11.39 8.59 -25.12
N LEU A 167 11.04 7.48 -24.45
CA LEU A 167 11.69 7.09 -23.18
C LEU A 167 13.15 6.69 -23.41
N ALA A 168 13.43 5.98 -24.50
CA ALA A 168 14.81 5.59 -24.81
C ALA A 168 15.70 6.81 -25.09
N GLU A 169 15.20 7.83 -25.79
CA GLU A 169 15.93 9.08 -26.05
C GLU A 169 16.20 9.90 -24.78
N SER A 170 15.34 9.82 -23.78
CA SER A 170 15.49 10.51 -22.51
C SER A 170 16.45 9.79 -21.53
N ALA A 171 16.78 8.53 -21.78
CA ALA A 171 17.55 7.71 -20.85
C ALA A 171 19.05 8.02 -20.89
N ASN A 172 19.71 7.99 -19.72
CA ASN A 172 21.17 8.13 -19.63
C ASN A 172 21.91 6.97 -20.31
N LYS A 173 21.32 5.79 -20.36
CA LYS A 173 21.88 4.60 -20.98
C LYS A 173 20.79 3.70 -21.55
N VAL A 174 20.96 3.28 -22.81
CA VAL A 174 20.05 2.37 -23.49
C VAL A 174 20.74 1.04 -23.75
N VAL A 175 20.04 -0.06 -23.44
CA VAL A 175 20.44 -1.43 -23.78
C VAL A 175 19.38 -2.01 -24.71
N LYS A 176 19.75 -2.27 -25.97
CA LYS A 176 18.87 -2.91 -26.95
C LYS A 176 18.98 -4.42 -26.79
N LEU A 177 17.84 -5.08 -26.55
CA LEU A 177 17.73 -6.53 -26.61
C LEU A 177 17.46 -6.94 -28.05
N ILE A 178 18.24 -7.89 -28.54
CA ILE A 178 18.18 -8.43 -29.92
C ILE A 178 17.22 -9.63 -29.92
#